data_3c516365a93314b1ba85324740c137f3
#
_entry.id   3c516365a93314b1ba85324740c137f3
#
_cell.length_a   1.000
_cell.length_b   1.000
_cell.length_c   1.000
_cell.angle_alpha   90.00
_cell.angle_beta   90.00
_cell.angle_gamma   90.00
#
_symmetry.space_group_name_H-M   'P 1'
#
loop_
_entity.id
_entity.type
_entity.pdbx_description
1 polymer ?
#
loop_
_entity_poly.entity_id
_entity_poly.type
_entity_poly.pdbx_seq_one_letter_code
_entity_poly.pdbx_strand_id
1 'polypeptide(L)'
;DEIYEQPNSRYTAEFIGSVNLFSGKIDKDEKDFVTIVCPALPDPIYVAHGVTGFEGMDVAFALRPEKIKLTKDEPDMPHNKAHGSIEDIAYFGSHSVYHVRLDGGMKLLCHFANRRRWDSEGFTWNDKVWVSWGDLEGVVLTS
;
A
#
# COMPACT_ATOMS: atom_id res chain seq x y z
N ASP A 1 22.48 -7.65 2.51
CA ASP A 1 22.36 -6.31 1.92
C ASP A 1 21.38 -6.29 0.77
N GLU A 2 21.54 -7.20 -0.18
CA GLU A 2 20.60 -7.26 -1.29
C GLU A 2 19.20 -7.57 -0.79
N ILE A 3 19.12 -8.45 0.19
CA ILE A 3 17.82 -8.80 0.76
C ILE A 3 17.16 -7.58 1.36
N TYR A 4 17.94 -6.76 2.03
CA TYR A 4 17.41 -5.62 2.74
C TYR A 4 17.05 -4.47 1.78
N GLU A 5 17.92 -4.20 0.84
CA GLU A 5 17.73 -3.04 -0.05
C GLU A 5 16.86 -3.34 -1.24
N GLN A 6 16.91 -4.57 -1.75
CA GLN A 6 16.16 -4.94 -2.94
C GLN A 6 15.52 -6.31 -2.76
N PRO A 7 14.53 -6.39 -1.88
CA PRO A 7 13.85 -7.68 -1.71
C PRO A 7 13.13 -8.03 -3.01
N ASN A 8 13.37 -9.22 -3.50
CA ASN A 8 12.76 -9.65 -4.74
C ASN A 8 11.83 -10.84 -4.57
N SER A 9 11.54 -11.22 -3.34
CA SER A 9 10.61 -12.28 -3.09
C SER A 9 9.65 -11.87 -1.99
N ARG A 10 8.46 -12.45 -2.04
CA ARG A 10 7.42 -12.20 -1.05
C ARG A 10 7.89 -12.55 0.35
N TYR A 11 8.55 -13.68 0.48
CA TYR A 11 9.05 -14.14 1.76
C TYR A 11 10.08 -13.16 2.34
N THR A 12 10.97 -12.67 1.48
CA THR A 12 12.02 -11.75 1.92
C THR A 12 11.41 -10.43 2.42
N ALA A 13 10.41 -9.93 1.71
CA ALA A 13 9.77 -8.67 2.11
C ALA A 13 9.07 -8.82 3.46
N GLU A 14 8.39 -9.92 3.69
CA GLU A 14 7.71 -10.16 4.96
C GLU A 14 8.71 -10.30 6.09
N PHE A 15 9.83 -10.91 5.81
CA PHE A 15 10.84 -11.14 6.82
C PHE A 15 11.55 -9.86 7.23
N ILE A 16 11.74 -8.94 6.29
CA ILE A 16 12.45 -7.69 6.57
C ILE A 16 11.68 -6.80 7.54
N GLY A 17 10.37 -6.87 7.52
CA GLY A 17 9.59 -6.06 8.44
C GLY A 17 8.14 -6.01 8.03
N SER A 18 7.39 -5.14 8.69
CA SER A 18 5.98 -5.00 8.41
C SER A 18 5.80 -4.32 7.07
N VAL A 19 5.12 -4.98 6.16
CA VAL A 19 4.74 -4.39 4.88
C VAL A 19 3.32 -4.82 4.58
N ASN A 20 2.68 -4.05 3.72
CA ASN A 20 1.40 -4.45 3.17
C ASN A 20 1.67 -5.18 1.86
N LEU A 21 1.15 -6.38 1.72
CA LEU A 21 1.35 -7.18 0.51
C LEU A 21 0.05 -7.30 -0.26
N PHE A 22 0.08 -6.86 -1.51
CA PHE A 22 -1.04 -7.02 -2.42
C PHE A 22 -0.68 -8.11 -3.42
N SER A 23 -1.45 -9.18 -3.44
CA SER A 23 -1.22 -10.26 -4.39
C SER A 23 -2.05 -10.00 -5.64
N GLY A 24 -1.42 -10.15 -6.80
CA GLY A 24 -2.12 -9.88 -8.04
C GLY A 24 -1.38 -10.41 -9.24
N LYS A 25 -1.79 -9.92 -10.41
CA LYS A 25 -1.18 -10.31 -11.68
C LYS A 25 -0.84 -9.07 -12.47
N ILE A 26 0.25 -9.14 -13.24
CA ILE A 26 0.60 -8.06 -14.14
C ILE A 26 -0.46 -7.97 -15.23
N ASP A 27 -1.06 -6.79 -15.36
CA ASP A 27 -2.06 -6.54 -16.38
C ASP A 27 -1.44 -5.92 -17.62
N LYS A 28 -0.67 -4.85 -17.44
CA LYS A 28 0.08 -4.22 -18.53
C LYS A 28 1.54 -4.22 -18.16
N ASP A 29 2.38 -4.65 -19.09
CA ASP A 29 3.82 -4.74 -18.88
C ASP A 29 4.49 -3.89 -19.93
N GLU A 30 4.72 -2.63 -19.59
CA GLU A 30 5.33 -1.67 -20.49
C GLU A 30 6.75 -1.34 -20.05
N LYS A 31 7.48 -0.70 -20.93
CA LYS A 31 8.87 -0.35 -20.64
C LYS A 31 8.98 0.61 -19.47
N ASP A 32 8.07 1.57 -19.41
CA ASP A 32 8.14 2.66 -18.44
C ASP A 32 7.19 2.49 -17.26
N PHE A 33 6.30 1.52 -17.30
CA PHE A 33 5.38 1.30 -16.20
C PHE A 33 4.80 -0.11 -16.27
N VAL A 34 4.21 -0.51 -15.17
CA VAL A 34 3.48 -1.77 -15.09
C VAL A 34 2.23 -1.54 -14.26
N THR A 35 1.15 -2.24 -14.61
CA THR A 35 -0.06 -2.21 -13.80
C THR A 35 -0.33 -3.61 -13.27
N ILE A 36 -0.85 -3.69 -12.06
CA ILE A 36 -1.10 -4.95 -11.37
C ILE A 36 -2.56 -5.00 -10.95
N VAL A 37 -3.27 -6.03 -11.39
CA VAL A 37 -4.65 -6.24 -10.99
C VAL A 37 -4.68 -7.08 -9.72
N CYS A 38 -5.26 -6.52 -8.66
CA CYS A 38 -5.39 -7.19 -7.38
C CYS A 38 -6.87 -7.39 -7.06
N PRO A 39 -7.30 -8.61 -6.72
CA PRO A 39 -8.71 -8.83 -6.38
C PRO A 39 -9.19 -7.97 -5.23
N ALA A 40 -8.29 -7.58 -4.32
CA ALA A 40 -8.66 -6.78 -3.17
C ALA A 40 -8.87 -5.30 -3.48
N LEU A 41 -8.54 -4.86 -4.69
CA LEU A 41 -8.61 -3.45 -5.07
C LEU A 41 -9.54 -3.26 -6.25
N PRO A 42 -10.27 -2.13 -6.29
CA PRO A 42 -11.18 -1.87 -7.42
C PRO A 42 -10.45 -1.51 -8.71
N ASP A 43 -9.27 -0.93 -8.60
CA ASP A 43 -8.50 -0.47 -9.77
C ASP A 43 -7.10 -1.06 -9.74
N PRO A 44 -6.46 -1.22 -10.90
CA PRO A 44 -5.08 -1.73 -10.93
C PRO A 44 -4.11 -0.81 -10.21
N ILE A 45 -3.07 -1.41 -9.63
CA ILE A 45 -1.97 -0.64 -9.06
C ILE A 45 -1.09 -0.17 -10.20
N TYR A 46 -0.72 1.10 -10.19
CA TYR A 46 0.17 1.68 -11.19
C TYR A 46 1.56 1.85 -10.59
N VAL A 47 2.57 1.31 -11.26
CA VAL A 47 3.96 1.43 -10.84
C VAL A 47 4.73 2.10 -11.96
N ALA A 48 5.37 3.24 -11.67
CA ALA A 48 5.97 4.09 -12.69
C ALA A 48 7.39 3.67 -13.07
N HIS A 49 7.60 2.36 -13.20
CA HIS A 49 8.85 1.83 -13.74
C HIS A 49 8.56 0.43 -14.27
N GLY A 50 9.42 -0.04 -15.18
CA GLY A 50 9.29 -1.38 -15.70
C GLY A 50 9.78 -2.42 -14.71
N VAL A 51 9.36 -3.66 -14.91
CA VAL A 51 9.82 -4.78 -14.09
C VAL A 51 10.15 -5.93 -15.03
N THR A 52 10.92 -6.88 -14.52
CA THR A 52 11.21 -8.10 -15.26
C THR A 52 10.05 -9.06 -15.06
N GLY A 53 9.23 -9.24 -16.10
CA GLY A 53 8.07 -10.09 -15.99
C GLY A 53 7.30 -10.12 -17.30
N PHE A 54 6.05 -10.57 -17.22
CA PHE A 54 5.19 -10.68 -18.40
C PHE A 54 3.73 -10.54 -17.98
N GLU A 55 2.90 -10.21 -18.94
CA GLU A 55 1.46 -10.05 -18.67
C GLU A 55 0.88 -11.37 -18.19
N GLY A 56 0.09 -11.28 -17.14
CA GLY A 56 -0.52 -12.43 -16.51
C GLY A 56 0.33 -13.09 -15.44
N MET A 57 1.58 -12.63 -15.28
CA MET A 57 2.47 -13.20 -14.27
C MET A 57 1.97 -12.88 -12.86
N ASP A 58 2.02 -13.88 -11.97
CA ASP A 58 1.67 -13.66 -10.57
C ASP A 58 2.76 -12.86 -9.89
N VAL A 59 2.37 -11.79 -9.20
CA VAL A 59 3.31 -10.92 -8.49
C VAL A 59 2.70 -10.51 -7.17
N ALA A 60 3.53 -9.93 -6.31
CA ALA A 60 3.06 -9.25 -5.12
C ALA A 60 3.60 -7.84 -5.13
N PHE A 61 2.82 -6.91 -4.62
CA PHE A 61 3.24 -5.52 -4.49
C PHE A 61 3.39 -5.23 -3.00
N ALA A 62 4.59 -4.89 -2.59
CA ALA A 62 4.91 -4.63 -1.18
C ALA A 62 4.94 -3.13 -0.95
N LEU A 63 4.15 -2.66 0.02
CA LEU A 63 4.02 -1.24 0.32
C LEU A 63 4.20 -1.02 1.82
N ARG A 64 5.16 -0.22 2.19
CA ARG A 64 5.42 0.04 3.60
C ARG A 64 4.31 0.91 4.20
N PRO A 65 3.93 0.62 5.45
CA PRO A 65 2.83 1.35 6.07
C PRO A 65 3.02 2.86 6.13
N GLU A 66 4.25 3.33 6.28
CA GLU A 66 4.50 4.78 6.39
C GLU A 66 4.41 5.49 5.04
N LYS A 67 4.30 4.74 3.95
CA LYS A 67 4.16 5.33 2.61
C LYS A 67 2.72 5.58 2.21
N ILE A 68 1.79 5.10 3.00
CA ILE A 68 0.37 5.24 2.70
C ILE A 68 -0.16 6.54 3.31
N LYS A 69 -0.91 7.29 2.51
CA LYS A 69 -1.59 8.49 2.98
C LYS A 69 -3.03 8.15 3.30
N LEU A 70 -3.54 8.79 4.33
CA LEU A 70 -4.90 8.56 4.79
C LEU A 70 -5.65 9.88 4.74
N THR A 71 -6.78 9.91 4.04
CA THR A 71 -7.59 11.11 3.90
C THR A 71 -9.06 10.77 4.03
N LYS A 72 -9.88 11.74 4.39
CA LYS A 72 -11.32 11.53 4.47
C LYS A 72 -11.98 11.68 3.11
N ASP A 73 -11.43 12.53 2.27
CA ASP A 73 -11.97 12.77 0.93
C ASP A 73 -11.15 12.01 -0.10
N GLU A 74 -11.77 11.69 -1.21
CA GLU A 74 -11.10 10.96 -2.28
C GLU A 74 -9.93 11.79 -2.83
N PRO A 75 -8.72 11.22 -2.88
CA PRO A 75 -7.58 11.94 -3.43
C PRO A 75 -7.76 12.22 -4.91
N ASP A 76 -7.26 13.37 -5.35
CA ASP A 76 -7.31 13.73 -6.76
C ASP A 76 -6.16 13.07 -7.50
N MET A 77 -6.27 11.76 -7.68
CA MET A 77 -5.27 10.93 -8.33
C MET A 77 -5.97 9.93 -9.23
N PRO A 78 -5.39 9.60 -10.38
CA PRO A 78 -6.02 8.65 -11.29
C PRO A 78 -5.89 7.18 -10.86
N HIS A 79 -4.97 6.87 -9.97
CA HIS A 79 -4.70 5.49 -9.56
C HIS A 79 -4.08 5.45 -8.17
N ASN A 80 -3.83 4.22 -7.66
CA ASN A 80 -3.16 3.99 -6.37
C ASN A 80 -3.91 4.60 -5.20
N LYS A 81 -5.22 4.36 -5.18
CA LYS A 81 -6.08 4.78 -4.09
C LYS A 81 -7.17 3.74 -3.88
N ALA A 82 -7.67 3.68 -2.67
CA ALA A 82 -8.75 2.74 -2.34
C ALA A 82 -9.52 3.26 -1.15
N HIS A 83 -10.78 2.89 -1.08
CA HIS A 83 -11.68 3.32 -0.01
C HIS A 83 -11.80 2.21 1.04
N GLY A 84 -11.92 2.62 2.30
CA GLY A 84 -12.09 1.69 3.39
C GLY A 84 -12.58 2.37 4.64
N SER A 85 -12.44 1.69 5.76
CA SER A 85 -12.81 2.25 7.05
C SER A 85 -11.77 1.87 8.09
N ILE A 86 -11.62 2.74 9.08
CA ILE A 86 -10.66 2.52 10.15
C ILE A 86 -11.23 1.47 11.10
N GLU A 87 -10.51 0.38 11.27
CA GLU A 87 -10.93 -0.74 12.09
C GLU A 87 -10.33 -0.64 13.49
N ASP A 88 -9.10 -0.16 13.59
CA ASP A 88 -8.41 -0.04 14.86
C ASP A 88 -7.33 1.02 14.79
N ILE A 89 -7.00 1.60 15.93
CA ILE A 89 -5.95 2.62 16.04
C ILE A 89 -5.13 2.31 17.27
N ALA A 90 -3.82 2.23 17.09
CA ALA A 90 -2.89 2.04 18.20
C ALA A 90 -1.99 3.27 18.29
N TYR A 91 -1.91 3.85 19.47
CA TYR A 91 -1.10 5.04 19.70
C TYR A 91 0.17 4.67 20.44
N PHE A 92 1.30 5.01 19.83
CA PHE A 92 2.61 4.83 20.46
C PHE A 92 3.24 6.20 20.57
N GLY A 93 3.59 6.67 21.66
CA GLY A 93 4.12 8.01 21.85
C GLY A 93 4.53 8.80 20.61
N SER A 94 5.43 8.24 19.80
CA SER A 94 5.99 8.96 18.66
C SER A 94 5.19 8.77 17.35
N HIS A 95 4.33 7.76 17.29
CA HIS A 95 3.59 7.50 16.06
C HIS A 95 2.28 6.76 16.36
N SER A 96 1.41 6.72 15.37
CA SER A 96 0.16 5.98 15.44
C SER A 96 0.10 4.96 14.33
N VAL A 97 -0.51 3.82 14.61
CA VAL A 97 -0.72 2.75 13.64
C VAL A 97 -2.22 2.63 13.42
N TYR A 98 -2.64 2.81 12.19
CA TYR A 98 -4.04 2.69 11.81
C TYR A 98 -4.26 1.38 11.06
N HIS A 99 -5.24 0.62 11.48
CA HIS A 99 -5.65 -0.59 10.78
C HIS A 99 -6.85 -0.23 9.94
N VAL A 100 -6.70 -0.27 8.63
CA VAL A 100 -7.75 0.13 7.70
C VAL A 100 -8.24 -1.10 6.96
N ARG A 101 -9.55 -1.31 6.97
CA ARG A 101 -10.16 -2.39 6.22
C ARG A 101 -10.69 -1.81 4.92
N LEU A 102 -10.14 -2.27 3.80
CA LEU A 102 -10.60 -1.81 2.49
C LEU A 102 -11.95 -2.41 2.16
N ASP A 103 -12.68 -1.75 1.28
CA ASP A 103 -14.01 -2.21 0.88
C ASP A 103 -13.97 -3.63 0.31
N GLY A 104 -12.86 -4.02 -0.29
CA GLY A 104 -12.69 -5.38 -0.80
C GLY A 104 -12.36 -6.41 0.26
N GLY A 105 -12.20 -6.00 1.51
CA GLY A 105 -11.95 -6.92 2.62
C GLY A 105 -10.51 -7.00 3.09
N MET A 106 -9.58 -6.47 2.33
CA MET A 106 -8.17 -6.50 2.70
C MET A 106 -7.89 -5.52 3.84
N LYS A 107 -7.01 -5.90 4.76
CA LYS A 107 -6.61 -5.03 5.86
C LYS A 107 -5.24 -4.46 5.60
N LEU A 108 -5.12 -3.15 5.80
CA LEU A 108 -3.88 -2.43 5.61
C LEU A 108 -3.41 -1.81 6.92
N LEU A 109 -2.09 -1.71 7.06
CA LEU A 109 -1.47 -0.97 8.15
C LEU A 109 -0.98 0.37 7.60
N CYS A 110 -1.29 1.44 8.31
CA CYS A 110 -0.82 2.78 7.96
C CYS A 110 -0.14 3.37 9.19
N HIS A 111 1.05 3.92 9.01
CA HIS A 111 1.83 4.49 10.10
C HIS A 111 1.98 5.99 9.91
N PHE A 112 1.74 6.75 10.96
CA PHE A 112 1.88 8.20 10.92
C PHE A 112 2.64 8.68 12.13
N ALA A 113 3.59 9.59 11.91
CA ALA A 113 4.31 10.22 13.02
C ALA A 113 3.39 11.18 13.75
N ASN A 114 3.42 11.15 15.06
CA ASN A 114 2.64 12.06 15.89
C ASN A 114 3.46 13.32 16.14
N ARG A 115 3.37 14.27 15.22
CA ARG A 115 4.15 15.49 15.34
C ARG A 115 3.56 16.43 16.38
N ARG A 116 2.23 16.56 16.36
CA ARG A 116 1.49 17.41 17.28
C ARG A 116 0.13 16.79 17.47
N ARG A 117 -0.51 17.13 18.59
CA ARG A 117 -1.80 16.56 18.88
C ARG A 117 -2.85 16.87 17.81
N TRP A 118 -2.85 18.10 17.36
CA TRP A 118 -3.88 18.52 16.40
C TRP A 118 -3.57 18.11 14.97
N ASP A 119 -2.45 17.45 14.75
CA ASP A 119 -2.14 16.93 13.43
C ASP A 119 -2.84 15.61 13.15
N SER A 120 -3.52 15.06 14.11
CA SER A 120 -4.17 13.76 13.95
C SER A 120 -5.51 13.91 13.25
N GLU A 121 -5.69 14.67 12.32
CA GLU A 121 -6.84 14.76 11.39
C GLU A 121 -8.21 14.37 11.96
N GLY A 122 -8.30 14.03 13.21
CA GLY A 122 -9.55 13.63 13.81
C GLY A 122 -10.08 12.27 13.39
N PHE A 123 -9.22 11.39 12.90
CA PHE A 123 -9.65 10.04 12.53
C PHE A 123 -10.01 9.25 13.78
N THR A 124 -11.06 8.45 13.68
CA THR A 124 -11.48 7.59 14.76
C THR A 124 -12.00 6.26 14.21
N TRP A 125 -12.33 5.33 15.11
CA TRP A 125 -12.80 4.02 14.73
C TRP A 125 -14.04 4.12 13.85
N ASN A 126 -14.07 3.28 12.82
CA ASN A 126 -15.18 3.18 11.87
C ASN A 126 -15.31 4.37 10.91
N ASP A 127 -14.39 5.31 10.95
CA ASP A 127 -14.40 6.42 9.98
C ASP A 127 -14.17 5.88 8.58
N LYS A 128 -14.91 6.43 7.61
CA LYS A 128 -14.68 6.11 6.21
C LYS A 128 -13.52 6.95 5.71
N VAL A 129 -12.59 6.31 5.07
CA VAL A 129 -11.35 6.98 4.65
C VAL A 129 -10.90 6.47 3.28
N TRP A 130 -9.98 7.22 2.70
CA TRP A 130 -9.27 6.82 1.49
C TRP A 130 -7.81 6.62 1.82
N VAL A 131 -7.24 5.55 1.27
CA VAL A 131 -5.79 5.33 1.36
C VAL A 131 -5.23 5.57 -0.03
N SER A 132 -4.00 6.08 -0.09
CA SER A 132 -3.36 6.35 -1.36
C SER A 132 -1.84 6.29 -1.20
N TRP A 133 -1.16 6.10 -2.32
CA TRP A 133 0.30 6.03 -2.31
C TRP A 133 0.82 6.48 -3.68
N GLY A 134 2.09 6.88 -3.71
CA GLY A 134 2.69 7.37 -4.95
C GLY A 134 3.10 6.25 -5.89
N ASP A 135 3.37 6.63 -7.13
CA ASP A 135 3.68 5.68 -8.20
C ASP A 135 5.00 4.92 -8.01
N LEU A 136 5.86 5.42 -7.13
CA LEU A 136 7.17 4.81 -6.89
C LEU A 136 7.36 4.37 -5.45
N GLU A 137 6.29 4.26 -4.69
CA GLU A 137 6.41 4.02 -3.25
C GLU A 137 6.51 2.56 -2.85
N GLY A 138 6.18 1.65 -3.74
CA GLY A 138 6.18 0.23 -3.42
C GLY A 138 7.16 -0.56 -4.26
N VAL A 139 7.24 -1.86 -3.98
CA VAL A 139 8.16 -2.77 -4.66
C VAL A 139 7.37 -3.92 -5.25
N VAL A 140 7.64 -4.23 -6.52
CA VAL A 140 7.02 -5.38 -7.19
C VAL A 140 7.88 -6.60 -6.94
N LEU A 141 7.29 -7.64 -6.36
CA LEU A 141 7.99 -8.88 -6.06
C LEU A 141 7.54 -9.94 -7.05
N THR A 142 8.49 -10.48 -7.79
CA THR A 142 8.21 -11.40 -8.89
C THR A 142 8.42 -12.87 -8.55
N SER A 143 8.76 -13.18 -7.30
CA SER A 143 8.96 -14.57 -6.93
C SER A 143 8.43 -14.89 -5.54
#